data_987b97ebe338313bc65714ef41183e19
#
_entry.id   987b97ebe338313bc65714ef41183e19
#
_cell.length_a   1.000
_cell.length_b   1.000
_cell.length_c   1.000
_cell.angle_alpha   90.00
_cell.angle_beta   90.00
_cell.angle_gamma   90.00
#
_symmetry.space_group_name_H-M   'P 1'
#
loop_
_entity.id
_entity.type
_entity.pdbx_description
1 polymer ?
#
loop_
_entity_poly.entity_id
_entity_poly.type
_entity_poly.pdbx_seq_one_letter_code
_entity_poly.pdbx_strand_id
1 'polypeptide(L)'
;MSKLNKLAMCALMVGTMFSGGQAVAQDDQEIVTVVKLLGETWFRRMDVGVKEYGDVTEGVTTKEIGPGKGDAAQQVRLVEDLIAKGVDAIAVVPFDPPMMEGALKRAMDRGITVITHEASNLKNTQVDMEAFDNDAFGAHFNDQIAKCMGEEGTWTSFVGSLGSLTHVQWADASAANAKEKYPNMKLVSAKNESFNDANTAYNKAKELLKKYPDIKGFQGGSAVDVIGIGRAIEEAGLTGKVCVYGIGMPTDTSRYLKSGAVTGISLWDPKDAGFIMNKIAHLVLNGEELKDGMDLGVPGYTNMQLKKGPGKGVLLVGQAWLDINKDNVDQYQF
;
A
#
# COMPACT_ATOMS: atom_id res chain seq x y z
N MET A 1 44.63 -92.99 2.72
CA MET A 1 45.07 -91.89 3.57
C MET A 1 45.28 -90.65 2.69
N SER A 2 44.38 -89.74 2.60
CA SER A 2 44.63 -88.33 2.24
C SER A 2 43.26 -87.56 2.33
N LYS A 3 43.22 -86.53 3.08
CA LYS A 3 42.06 -85.72 3.38
C LYS A 3 41.82 -84.71 2.26
N LEU A 4 40.64 -84.69 1.67
CA LEU A 4 40.19 -83.62 0.76
C LEU A 4 39.66 -82.45 1.55
N ASN A 5 40.26 -81.27 1.41
CA ASN A 5 39.71 -80.03 1.90
C ASN A 5 38.76 -79.46 0.88
N LYS A 6 37.49 -79.28 1.28
CA LYS A 6 36.48 -78.48 0.51
C LYS A 6 36.61 -77.04 0.93
N LEU A 7 37.00 -76.12 0.05
CA LEU A 7 36.83 -74.69 0.16
C LEU A 7 35.34 -74.31 -0.15
N ALA A 8 34.67 -73.74 0.82
CA ALA A 8 33.38 -73.12 0.59
C ALA A 8 33.61 -71.64 0.24
N MET A 9 33.20 -71.25 -0.94
CA MET A 9 33.25 -69.88 -1.45
C MET A 9 31.95 -69.18 -1.03
N CYS A 10 32.03 -68.28 -0.02
CA CYS A 10 30.93 -67.37 0.36
C CYS A 10 30.90 -66.21 -0.62
N ALA A 11 29.90 -66.13 -1.47
CA ALA A 11 29.59 -64.95 -2.27
C ALA A 11 28.86 -63.91 -1.40
N LEU A 12 29.51 -62.79 -1.07
CA LEU A 12 28.87 -61.63 -0.47
C LEU A 12 28.09 -60.90 -1.58
N MET A 13 26.75 -61.00 -1.55
CA MET A 13 25.89 -60.08 -2.28
C MET A 13 25.80 -58.76 -1.49
N VAL A 14 26.45 -57.73 -2.01
CA VAL A 14 26.27 -56.34 -1.57
C VAL A 14 24.99 -55.83 -2.22
N GLY A 15 23.90 -55.85 -1.48
CA GLY A 15 22.63 -55.20 -1.87
C GLY A 15 22.78 -53.69 -1.71
N THR A 16 22.96 -52.97 -2.81
CA THR A 16 22.78 -51.53 -2.85
C THR A 16 21.32 -51.16 -2.70
N MET A 17 20.89 -50.82 -1.47
CA MET A 17 19.59 -50.17 -1.26
C MET A 17 19.70 -48.74 -1.86
N PHE A 18 19.11 -48.57 -3.06
CA PHE A 18 18.72 -47.25 -3.54
C PHE A 18 17.55 -46.79 -2.67
N SER A 19 17.81 -46.01 -1.64
CA SER A 19 16.79 -45.19 -1.00
C SER A 19 16.42 -44.06 -1.97
N GLY A 20 15.45 -44.34 -2.84
CA GLY A 20 14.78 -43.29 -3.59
C GLY A 20 14.07 -42.40 -2.58
N GLY A 21 14.69 -41.27 -2.24
CA GLY A 21 14.03 -40.18 -1.57
C GLY A 21 12.92 -39.71 -2.52
N GLN A 22 11.67 -40.03 -2.21
CA GLN A 22 10.55 -39.34 -2.80
C GLN A 22 10.73 -37.88 -2.35
N ALA A 23 11.07 -36.98 -3.29
CA ALA A 23 10.87 -35.56 -3.11
C ALA A 23 9.36 -35.41 -2.90
N VAL A 24 8.97 -35.17 -1.66
CA VAL A 24 7.61 -34.67 -1.37
C VAL A 24 7.54 -33.34 -2.09
N ALA A 25 6.72 -33.26 -3.13
CA ALA A 25 6.40 -31.96 -3.73
C ALA A 25 5.88 -31.08 -2.58
N GLN A 26 6.67 -30.06 -2.23
CA GLN A 26 6.20 -29.06 -1.27
C GLN A 26 5.07 -28.33 -1.98
N ASP A 27 3.89 -28.28 -1.35
CA ASP A 27 2.78 -27.50 -1.88
C ASP A 27 3.24 -26.04 -1.99
N ASP A 28 2.80 -25.37 -3.05
CA ASP A 28 3.11 -23.95 -3.26
C ASP A 28 2.64 -23.11 -2.07
N GLN A 29 3.44 -22.17 -1.61
CA GLN A 29 3.08 -21.23 -0.56
C GLN A 29 1.98 -20.29 -1.07
N GLU A 30 0.81 -20.28 -0.41
CA GLU A 30 -0.31 -19.40 -0.78
C GLU A 30 -0.22 -18.07 -0.02
N ILE A 31 0.04 -16.97 -0.76
CA ILE A 31 0.05 -15.61 -0.23
C ILE A 31 -1.19 -14.88 -0.76
N VAL A 32 -2.02 -14.34 0.13
CA VAL A 32 -3.23 -13.62 -0.25
C VAL A 32 -3.14 -12.15 0.15
N THR A 33 -3.23 -11.27 -0.83
CA THR A 33 -3.29 -9.81 -0.61
C THR A 33 -4.75 -9.38 -0.42
N VAL A 34 -5.05 -8.73 0.70
CA VAL A 34 -6.39 -8.24 1.06
C VAL A 34 -6.41 -6.72 1.00
N VAL A 35 -7.06 -6.15 0.00
CA VAL A 35 -7.10 -4.70 -0.24
C VAL A 35 -8.33 -4.03 0.36
N LYS A 36 -8.30 -2.68 0.46
CA LYS A 36 -9.37 -1.86 1.04
C LYS A 36 -10.71 -2.03 0.31
N LEU A 37 -10.66 -2.11 -1.02
CA LEU A 37 -11.82 -2.34 -1.89
C LEU A 37 -11.36 -2.76 -3.29
N LEU A 38 -12.20 -3.52 -4.00
CA LEU A 38 -11.99 -3.87 -5.39
C LEU A 38 -12.60 -2.82 -6.33
N GLY A 39 -12.13 -2.79 -7.57
CA GLY A 39 -12.72 -1.98 -8.64
C GLY A 39 -12.15 -0.59 -8.83
N GLU A 40 -11.44 -0.02 -7.87
CA GLU A 40 -10.63 1.19 -8.08
C GLU A 40 -9.41 0.90 -8.95
N THR A 41 -9.00 1.89 -9.74
CA THR A 41 -7.78 1.82 -10.57
C THR A 41 -6.55 1.53 -9.72
N TRP A 42 -6.49 2.08 -8.51
CA TRP A 42 -5.42 1.85 -7.55
C TRP A 42 -5.19 0.36 -7.26
N PHE A 43 -6.23 -0.34 -6.81
CA PHE A 43 -6.12 -1.76 -6.44
C PHE A 43 -6.08 -2.69 -7.65
N ARG A 44 -6.72 -2.33 -8.79
CA ARG A 44 -6.47 -3.04 -10.06
C ARG A 44 -5.00 -2.98 -10.49
N ARG A 45 -4.33 -1.84 -10.23
CA ARG A 45 -2.89 -1.71 -10.50
C ARG A 45 -2.07 -2.53 -9.51
N MET A 46 -2.47 -2.59 -8.23
CA MET A 46 -1.81 -3.42 -7.21
C MET A 46 -1.92 -4.91 -7.56
N ASP A 47 -3.07 -5.38 -8.03
CA ASP A 47 -3.30 -6.77 -8.47
C ASP A 47 -2.32 -7.21 -9.57
N VAL A 48 -1.92 -6.28 -10.47
CA VAL A 48 -0.88 -6.57 -11.47
C VAL A 48 0.43 -6.98 -10.79
N GLY A 49 0.85 -6.26 -9.76
CA GLY A 49 2.09 -6.57 -9.03
C GLY A 49 1.98 -7.84 -8.18
N VAL A 50 0.81 -8.05 -7.55
CA VAL A 50 0.51 -9.28 -6.81
C VAL A 50 0.64 -10.49 -7.72
N LYS A 51 0.01 -10.49 -8.89
CA LYS A 51 0.09 -11.58 -9.88
C LYS A 51 1.49 -11.76 -10.43
N GLU A 52 2.15 -10.66 -10.80
CA GLU A 52 3.52 -10.71 -11.33
C GLU A 52 4.49 -11.40 -10.36
N TYR A 53 4.32 -11.18 -9.04
CA TYR A 53 5.17 -11.84 -8.06
C TYR A 53 4.98 -13.37 -8.08
N GLY A 54 3.75 -13.86 -8.13
CA GLY A 54 3.45 -15.30 -8.25
C GLY A 54 3.96 -15.90 -9.57
N ASP A 55 3.79 -15.16 -10.68
CA ASP A 55 4.20 -15.63 -12.02
C ASP A 55 5.73 -15.80 -12.16
N VAL A 56 6.53 -14.98 -11.44
CA VAL A 56 8.00 -15.01 -11.53
C VAL A 56 8.66 -15.76 -10.38
N THR A 57 7.91 -16.28 -9.39
CA THR A 57 8.44 -16.93 -8.19
C THR A 57 7.98 -18.38 -8.11
N GLU A 58 8.91 -19.32 -8.29
CA GLU A 58 8.62 -20.76 -8.19
C GLU A 58 8.16 -21.14 -6.77
N GLY A 59 7.16 -22.00 -6.65
CA GLY A 59 6.65 -22.49 -5.37
C GLY A 59 5.79 -21.47 -4.61
N VAL A 60 5.30 -20.42 -5.28
CA VAL A 60 4.43 -19.40 -4.68
C VAL A 60 3.20 -19.17 -5.53
N THR A 61 2.04 -19.15 -4.90
CA THR A 61 0.79 -18.70 -5.52
C THR A 61 0.31 -17.43 -4.86
N THR A 62 -0.12 -16.45 -5.64
CA THR A 62 -0.57 -15.15 -5.16
C THR A 62 -1.93 -14.78 -5.72
N LYS A 63 -2.71 -14.05 -4.96
CA LYS A 63 -3.98 -13.45 -5.43
C LYS A 63 -4.34 -12.22 -4.61
N GLU A 64 -5.07 -11.32 -5.22
CA GLU A 64 -5.70 -10.18 -4.55
C GLU A 64 -7.20 -10.44 -4.32
N ILE A 65 -7.68 -10.09 -3.13
CA ILE A 65 -9.10 -10.07 -2.79
C ILE A 65 -9.43 -8.79 -2.01
N GLY A 66 -10.71 -8.44 -1.95
CA GLY A 66 -11.16 -7.29 -1.17
C GLY A 66 -12.68 -7.14 -1.19
N PRO A 67 -13.22 -6.24 -0.37
CA PRO A 67 -14.64 -5.88 -0.45
C PRO A 67 -14.96 -5.17 -1.78
N GLY A 68 -16.23 -5.21 -2.20
CA GLY A 68 -16.68 -4.47 -3.39
C GLY A 68 -16.76 -2.95 -3.20
N LYS A 69 -16.67 -2.48 -1.96
CA LYS A 69 -16.59 -1.06 -1.54
C LYS A 69 -15.81 -0.97 -0.23
N GLY A 70 -15.38 0.23 0.16
CA GLY A 70 -14.71 0.48 1.45
C GLY A 70 -15.58 0.06 2.63
N ASP A 71 -15.27 -1.08 3.24
CA ASP A 71 -16.01 -1.67 4.36
C ASP A 71 -15.05 -2.47 5.24
N ALA A 72 -14.65 -1.88 6.36
CA ALA A 72 -13.72 -2.49 7.31
C ALA A 72 -14.24 -3.82 7.88
N ALA A 73 -15.54 -3.92 8.17
CA ALA A 73 -16.11 -5.14 8.74
C ALA A 73 -16.14 -6.29 7.71
N GLN A 74 -16.39 -5.97 6.44
CA GLN A 74 -16.29 -6.96 5.36
C GLN A 74 -14.84 -7.39 5.14
N GLN A 75 -13.89 -6.46 5.21
CA GLN A 75 -12.46 -6.78 5.07
C GLN A 75 -11.99 -7.70 6.20
N VAL A 76 -12.41 -7.45 7.46
CA VAL A 76 -12.13 -8.35 8.59
C VAL A 76 -12.68 -9.76 8.33
N ARG A 77 -13.92 -9.90 7.82
CA ARG A 77 -14.47 -11.23 7.48
C ARG A 77 -13.65 -11.96 6.44
N LEU A 78 -13.17 -11.27 5.40
CA LEU A 78 -12.29 -11.89 4.40
C LEU A 78 -10.99 -12.43 5.02
N VAL A 79 -10.39 -11.70 5.97
CA VAL A 79 -9.22 -12.17 6.70
C VAL A 79 -9.55 -13.39 7.57
N GLU A 80 -10.71 -13.40 8.26
CA GLU A 80 -11.15 -14.59 9.03
C GLU A 80 -11.37 -15.83 8.16
N ASP A 81 -11.92 -15.65 6.95
CA ASP A 81 -12.08 -16.74 6.00
C ASP A 81 -10.73 -17.32 5.54
N LEU A 82 -9.72 -16.46 5.33
CA LEU A 82 -8.35 -16.90 5.02
C LEU A 82 -7.70 -17.64 6.20
N ILE A 83 -7.92 -17.16 7.43
CA ILE A 83 -7.46 -17.83 8.65
C ILE A 83 -8.10 -19.23 8.76
N ALA A 84 -9.39 -19.35 8.47
CA ALA A 84 -10.09 -20.63 8.48
C ALA A 84 -9.59 -21.59 7.38
N LYS A 85 -9.23 -21.04 6.20
CA LYS A 85 -8.65 -21.79 5.08
C LYS A 85 -7.24 -22.29 5.37
N GLY A 86 -6.46 -21.55 6.20
CA GLY A 86 -5.09 -21.90 6.54
C GLY A 86 -4.09 -21.55 5.43
N VAL A 87 -4.19 -20.34 4.87
CA VAL A 87 -3.20 -19.81 3.91
C VAL A 87 -1.85 -19.58 4.63
N ASP A 88 -0.73 -19.55 3.89
CA ASP A 88 0.59 -19.39 4.48
C ASP A 88 0.88 -17.93 4.88
N ALA A 89 0.44 -16.98 4.09
CA ALA A 89 0.57 -15.55 4.40
C ALA A 89 -0.64 -14.72 3.98
N ILE A 90 -0.86 -13.65 4.74
CA ILE A 90 -1.83 -12.60 4.44
C ILE A 90 -1.07 -11.27 4.35
N ALA A 91 -1.08 -10.65 3.17
CA ALA A 91 -0.63 -9.29 2.96
C ALA A 91 -1.86 -8.38 2.95
N VAL A 92 -1.97 -7.39 3.85
CA VAL A 92 -3.19 -6.60 3.97
C VAL A 92 -2.94 -5.10 3.91
N VAL A 93 -3.78 -4.39 3.13
CA VAL A 93 -3.90 -2.93 3.13
C VAL A 93 -5.21 -2.60 3.86
N PRO A 94 -5.19 -2.33 5.17
CA PRO A 94 -6.42 -2.22 5.96
C PRO A 94 -7.15 -0.91 5.67
N PHE A 95 -8.48 -0.99 5.52
CA PHE A 95 -9.33 0.19 5.44
C PHE A 95 -9.39 0.94 6.78
N ASP A 96 -9.42 0.20 7.88
CA ASP A 96 -9.38 0.69 9.26
C ASP A 96 -8.43 -0.22 10.08
N PRO A 97 -7.15 0.18 10.27
CA PRO A 97 -6.18 -0.63 10.97
C PRO A 97 -6.62 -1.06 12.39
N PRO A 98 -7.17 -0.20 13.26
CA PRO A 98 -7.66 -0.62 14.57
C PRO A 98 -8.68 -1.75 14.54
N MET A 99 -9.60 -1.76 13.57
CA MET A 99 -10.59 -2.84 13.45
C MET A 99 -9.97 -4.16 13.01
N MET A 100 -8.83 -4.13 12.33
CA MET A 100 -8.14 -5.30 11.80
C MET A 100 -7.29 -6.04 12.86
N GLU A 101 -6.85 -5.37 13.93
CA GLU A 101 -5.92 -5.88 14.94
C GLU A 101 -6.30 -7.26 15.47
N GLY A 102 -7.58 -7.46 15.81
CA GLY A 102 -8.04 -8.73 16.38
C GLY A 102 -7.94 -9.91 15.42
N ALA A 103 -8.24 -9.70 14.14
CA ALA A 103 -8.14 -10.73 13.11
C ALA A 103 -6.66 -11.05 12.81
N LEU A 104 -5.82 -10.03 12.68
CA LEU A 104 -4.38 -10.23 12.44
C LEU A 104 -3.70 -10.97 13.59
N LYS A 105 -4.08 -10.65 14.85
CA LYS A 105 -3.59 -11.43 16.00
C LYS A 105 -3.95 -12.91 15.87
N ARG A 106 -5.19 -13.23 15.49
CA ARG A 106 -5.60 -14.65 15.31
C ARG A 106 -4.86 -15.32 14.16
N ALA A 107 -4.58 -14.61 13.07
CA ALA A 107 -3.75 -15.12 11.97
C ALA A 107 -2.35 -15.49 12.47
N MET A 108 -1.68 -14.58 13.17
CA MET A 108 -0.35 -14.80 13.74
C MET A 108 -0.33 -15.92 14.80
N ASP A 109 -1.35 -16.00 15.66
CA ASP A 109 -1.50 -17.07 16.65
C ASP A 109 -1.65 -18.47 16.02
N ARG A 110 -2.08 -18.54 14.76
CA ARG A 110 -2.17 -19.77 13.95
C ARG A 110 -0.94 -20.02 13.07
N GLY A 111 0.09 -19.19 13.20
CA GLY A 111 1.32 -19.32 12.43
C GLY A 111 1.26 -18.76 11.00
N ILE A 112 0.19 -18.06 10.64
CA ILE A 112 0.07 -17.38 9.34
C ILE A 112 0.96 -16.14 9.36
N THR A 113 1.78 -15.96 8.34
CA THR A 113 2.58 -14.75 8.17
C THR A 113 1.67 -13.57 7.81
N VAL A 114 1.84 -12.45 8.53
CA VAL A 114 1.06 -11.22 8.32
C VAL A 114 1.99 -10.08 7.93
N ILE A 115 1.75 -9.54 6.74
CA ILE A 115 2.39 -8.32 6.23
C ILE A 115 1.31 -7.25 6.08
N THR A 116 1.63 -6.03 6.48
CA THR A 116 0.72 -4.89 6.32
C THR A 116 1.33 -3.80 5.45
N HIS A 117 0.50 -2.97 4.87
CA HIS A 117 0.87 -1.77 4.12
C HIS A 117 -0.09 -0.64 4.49
N GLU A 118 0.43 0.57 4.62
CA GLU A 118 -0.34 1.74 5.10
C GLU A 118 -0.94 1.55 6.51
N ALA A 119 -0.22 0.87 7.40
CA ALA A 119 -0.75 0.47 8.71
C ALA A 119 0.32 0.46 9.81
N SER A 120 1.22 1.43 9.79
CA SER A 120 2.39 1.53 10.68
C SER A 120 2.08 1.57 12.19
N ASN A 121 0.82 1.73 12.57
CA ASN A 121 0.35 1.68 13.97
C ASN A 121 -0.08 0.28 14.44
N LEU A 122 -0.16 -0.72 13.56
CA LEU A 122 -0.57 -2.08 13.91
C LEU A 122 0.49 -2.81 14.73
N LYS A 123 0.04 -3.52 15.77
CA LYS A 123 0.90 -4.32 16.66
C LYS A 123 1.00 -5.77 16.21
N ASN A 124 -0.02 -6.27 15.53
CA ASN A 124 -0.14 -7.64 15.09
C ASN A 124 0.17 -7.79 13.60
N THR A 125 1.42 -7.52 13.26
CA THR A 125 2.03 -7.77 11.96
C THR A 125 3.49 -8.14 12.16
N GLN A 126 4.06 -9.00 11.32
CA GLN A 126 5.51 -9.22 11.31
C GLN A 126 6.23 -8.05 10.65
N VAL A 127 5.68 -7.53 9.58
CA VAL A 127 6.24 -6.39 8.85
C VAL A 127 5.13 -5.47 8.39
N ASP A 128 5.26 -4.18 8.66
CA ASP A 128 4.52 -3.16 7.95
C ASP A 128 5.43 -2.52 6.90
N MET A 129 5.02 -2.55 5.65
CA MET A 129 5.75 -1.97 4.53
C MET A 129 5.16 -0.61 4.18
N GLU A 130 5.98 0.45 4.30
CA GLU A 130 5.61 1.78 3.88
C GLU A 130 6.41 2.18 2.63
N ALA A 131 5.72 2.72 1.63
CA ALA A 131 6.37 3.14 0.38
C ALA A 131 7.36 4.30 0.60
N PHE A 132 7.17 5.08 1.65
CA PHE A 132 7.99 6.23 2.06
C PHE A 132 7.65 6.64 3.51
N ASP A 133 8.34 7.68 4.00
CA ASP A 133 8.00 8.33 5.26
C ASP A 133 6.71 9.16 5.10
N ASN A 134 5.65 8.78 5.81
CA ASN A 134 4.32 9.38 5.67
C ASN A 134 4.26 10.84 6.15
N ASP A 135 5.04 11.23 7.15
CA ASP A 135 5.07 12.62 7.63
C ASP A 135 5.76 13.51 6.59
N ALA A 136 6.88 13.04 6.01
CA ALA A 136 7.55 13.74 4.92
C ALA A 136 6.64 13.88 3.68
N PHE A 137 5.87 12.84 3.35
CA PHE A 137 4.95 12.86 2.22
C PHE A 137 3.78 13.83 2.44
N GLY A 138 3.20 13.88 3.63
CA GLY A 138 2.18 14.86 3.99
C GLY A 138 2.71 16.29 3.97
N ALA A 139 3.91 16.55 4.50
CA ALA A 139 4.57 17.84 4.41
C ALA A 139 4.80 18.28 2.95
N HIS A 140 5.22 17.34 2.09
CA HIS A 140 5.39 17.58 0.66
C HIS A 140 4.08 18.01 -0.04
N PHE A 141 2.94 17.42 0.26
CA PHE A 141 1.65 17.89 -0.25
C PHE A 141 1.42 19.37 0.07
N ASN A 142 1.69 19.75 1.31
CA ASN A 142 1.52 21.13 1.72
C ASN A 142 2.51 22.07 1.03
N ASP A 143 3.77 21.68 0.87
CA ASP A 143 4.79 22.48 0.16
C ASP A 143 4.36 22.74 -1.32
N GLN A 144 3.76 21.73 -2.00
CA GLN A 144 3.25 21.88 -3.36
C GLN A 144 2.02 22.80 -3.43
N ILE A 145 1.11 22.70 -2.47
CA ILE A 145 -0.06 23.58 -2.36
C ILE A 145 0.41 25.00 -2.05
N ALA A 146 1.32 25.18 -1.10
CA ALA A 146 1.88 26.48 -0.72
C ALA A 146 2.53 27.20 -1.91
N LYS A 147 3.38 26.48 -2.64
CA LYS A 147 4.00 26.99 -3.87
C LYS A 147 2.96 27.48 -4.89
N CYS A 148 1.89 26.74 -5.08
CA CYS A 148 0.81 27.11 -5.99
C CYS A 148 0.01 28.30 -5.48
N MET A 149 -0.29 28.37 -4.17
CA MET A 149 -1.07 29.45 -3.54
C MET A 149 -0.31 30.75 -3.35
N GLY A 150 1.03 30.76 -3.54
CA GLY A 150 1.89 31.88 -3.18
C GLY A 150 2.06 32.05 -1.66
N GLU A 151 2.04 30.93 -0.93
CA GLU A 151 2.30 30.81 0.52
C GLU A 151 1.30 31.57 1.42
N GLU A 152 0.10 31.91 0.88
CA GLU A 152 -0.92 32.65 1.60
C GLU A 152 -2.35 32.22 1.25
N GLY A 153 -3.31 32.51 2.14
CA GLY A 153 -4.74 32.30 1.91
C GLY A 153 -5.28 31.06 2.62
N THR A 154 -6.50 30.69 2.29
CA THR A 154 -7.22 29.60 2.96
C THR A 154 -7.13 28.30 2.17
N TRP A 155 -7.03 27.18 2.88
CA TRP A 155 -6.96 25.83 2.28
C TRP A 155 -7.70 24.79 3.13
N THR A 156 -7.88 23.61 2.58
CA THR A 156 -8.61 22.49 3.21
C THR A 156 -7.97 21.16 2.87
N SER A 157 -8.20 20.13 3.70
CA SER A 157 -7.76 18.76 3.44
C SER A 157 -8.89 17.76 3.44
N PHE A 158 -8.74 16.73 2.59
CA PHE A 158 -9.63 15.57 2.48
C PHE A 158 -8.90 14.32 2.94
N VAL A 159 -9.69 13.34 3.37
CA VAL A 159 -9.26 11.98 3.73
C VAL A 159 -10.30 10.99 3.22
N GLY A 160 -9.89 9.76 2.93
CA GLY A 160 -10.86 8.72 2.58
C GLY A 160 -11.78 8.41 3.75
N SER A 161 -11.23 8.23 4.95
CA SER A 161 -11.98 8.18 6.20
C SER A 161 -11.07 8.57 7.37
N LEU A 162 -11.66 8.94 8.51
CA LEU A 162 -10.92 9.21 9.75
C LEU A 162 -10.27 7.93 10.34
N GLY A 163 -10.71 6.74 9.92
CA GLY A 163 -10.06 5.46 10.24
C GLY A 163 -8.84 5.15 9.35
N SER A 164 -8.70 5.82 8.20
CA SER A 164 -7.59 5.59 7.26
C SER A 164 -6.31 6.25 7.77
N LEU A 165 -5.42 5.46 8.38
CA LEU A 165 -4.24 5.96 9.10
C LEU A 165 -3.40 6.90 8.25
N THR A 166 -2.95 6.46 7.09
CA THR A 166 -2.02 7.22 6.22
C THR A 166 -2.64 8.52 5.73
N HIS A 167 -3.93 8.52 5.34
CA HIS A 167 -4.62 9.74 4.92
C HIS A 167 -4.69 10.77 6.06
N VAL A 168 -4.91 10.31 7.29
CA VAL A 168 -4.93 11.17 8.50
C VAL A 168 -3.52 11.70 8.79
N GLN A 169 -2.48 10.85 8.73
CA GLN A 169 -1.08 11.26 8.90
C GLN A 169 -0.68 12.33 7.87
N TRP A 170 -0.99 12.14 6.59
CA TRP A 170 -0.67 13.13 5.56
C TRP A 170 -1.39 14.47 5.80
N ALA A 171 -2.66 14.43 6.20
CA ALA A 171 -3.40 15.66 6.52
C ALA A 171 -2.84 16.38 7.76
N ASP A 172 -2.43 15.64 8.79
CA ASP A 172 -1.85 16.19 10.01
C ASP A 172 -0.43 16.72 9.77
N ALA A 173 0.41 16.00 9.02
CA ALA A 173 1.74 16.47 8.64
C ALA A 173 1.66 17.72 7.74
N SER A 174 0.71 17.77 6.80
CA SER A 174 0.45 18.98 6.01
C SER A 174 0.06 20.17 6.88
N ALA A 175 -0.82 19.97 7.85
CA ALA A 175 -1.25 21.04 8.76
C ALA A 175 -0.09 21.52 9.66
N ALA A 176 0.77 20.60 10.13
CA ALA A 176 1.96 20.92 10.91
C ALA A 176 2.97 21.70 10.07
N ASN A 177 3.25 21.26 8.84
CA ASN A 177 4.14 21.95 7.90
C ASN A 177 3.65 23.35 7.55
N ALA A 178 2.33 23.50 7.28
CA ALA A 178 1.74 24.83 7.04
C ALA A 178 1.94 25.78 8.22
N LYS A 179 1.71 25.29 9.44
CA LYS A 179 1.88 26.10 10.65
C LYS A 179 3.34 26.53 10.88
N GLU A 180 4.28 25.66 10.53
CA GLU A 180 5.71 25.91 10.73
C GLU A 180 6.29 26.82 9.65
N LYS A 181 6.03 26.51 8.36
CA LYS A 181 6.69 27.17 7.24
C LYS A 181 5.85 28.28 6.59
N TYR A 182 4.52 28.16 6.60
CA TYR A 182 3.62 29.03 5.84
C TYR A 182 2.56 29.69 6.73
N PRO A 183 2.96 30.57 7.66
CA PRO A 183 2.06 31.15 8.69
C PRO A 183 0.90 31.98 8.11
N ASN A 184 1.00 32.41 6.84
CA ASN A 184 -0.08 33.11 6.15
C ASN A 184 -1.10 32.18 5.49
N MET A 185 -0.88 30.85 5.53
CA MET A 185 -1.82 29.86 5.07
C MET A 185 -2.73 29.41 6.22
N LYS A 186 -4.04 29.49 6.05
CA LYS A 186 -5.02 29.12 7.07
C LYS A 186 -5.81 27.89 6.67
N LEU A 187 -5.70 26.81 7.43
CA LEU A 187 -6.53 25.63 7.30
C LEU A 187 -7.95 25.93 7.83
N VAL A 188 -8.97 25.92 6.94
CA VAL A 188 -10.36 26.29 7.30
C VAL A 188 -11.27 25.09 7.54
N SER A 189 -10.91 23.94 7.03
CA SER A 189 -11.60 22.66 7.28
C SER A 189 -10.58 21.53 7.11
N ALA A 190 -10.44 20.67 8.10
CA ALA A 190 -9.48 19.58 8.07
C ALA A 190 -10.18 18.24 7.91
N LYS A 191 -9.52 17.32 7.19
CA LYS A 191 -9.89 15.89 7.13
C LYS A 191 -11.36 15.67 6.75
N ASN A 192 -11.81 16.34 5.67
CA ASN A 192 -13.14 16.13 5.12
C ASN A 192 -13.24 14.72 4.54
N GLU A 193 -14.14 13.88 5.06
CA GLU A 193 -14.27 12.50 4.63
C GLU A 193 -14.93 12.39 3.26
N SER A 194 -14.30 11.65 2.35
CA SER A 194 -14.82 11.30 1.02
C SER A 194 -15.33 9.87 0.92
N PHE A 195 -14.98 9.01 1.86
CA PHE A 195 -15.24 7.56 1.85
C PHE A 195 -14.68 6.84 0.61
N ASN A 196 -13.57 7.37 0.06
CA ASN A 196 -12.99 6.93 -1.21
C ASN A 196 -14.01 6.94 -2.37
N ASP A 197 -14.86 7.97 -2.40
CA ASP A 197 -15.87 8.17 -3.44
C ASP A 197 -15.73 9.56 -4.07
N ALA A 198 -15.49 9.61 -5.38
CA ALA A 198 -15.25 10.85 -6.11
C ALA A 198 -16.48 11.79 -6.12
N ASN A 199 -17.72 11.25 -6.06
CA ASN A 199 -18.92 12.08 -6.01
C ASN A 199 -19.09 12.71 -4.63
N THR A 200 -18.73 11.98 -3.57
CA THR A 200 -18.72 12.52 -2.20
C THR A 200 -17.68 13.63 -2.08
N ALA A 201 -16.45 13.42 -2.59
CA ALA A 201 -15.41 14.45 -2.65
C ALA A 201 -15.88 15.69 -3.45
N TYR A 202 -16.51 15.49 -4.61
CA TYR A 202 -17.09 16.55 -5.43
C TYR A 202 -18.15 17.37 -4.68
N ASN A 203 -19.12 16.70 -4.04
CA ASN A 203 -20.18 17.38 -3.31
C ASN A 203 -19.62 18.18 -2.12
N LYS A 204 -18.65 17.59 -1.39
CA LYS A 204 -17.98 18.26 -0.28
C LYS A 204 -17.15 19.45 -0.76
N ALA A 205 -16.46 19.36 -1.88
CA ALA A 205 -15.73 20.47 -2.46
C ALA A 205 -16.66 21.63 -2.83
N LYS A 206 -17.82 21.37 -3.43
CA LYS A 206 -18.86 22.40 -3.73
C LYS A 206 -19.38 23.07 -2.45
N GLU A 207 -19.64 22.29 -1.40
CA GLU A 207 -20.04 22.83 -0.09
C GLU A 207 -18.97 23.78 0.45
N LEU A 208 -17.70 23.39 0.40
CA LEU A 208 -16.58 24.20 0.89
C LEU A 208 -16.35 25.45 0.05
N LEU A 209 -16.45 25.38 -1.28
CA LEU A 209 -16.38 26.54 -2.17
C LEU A 209 -17.49 27.56 -1.86
N LYS A 210 -18.70 27.08 -1.55
CA LYS A 210 -19.82 27.96 -1.15
C LYS A 210 -19.58 28.56 0.24
N LYS A 211 -19.07 27.79 1.18
CA LYS A 211 -18.84 28.22 2.58
C LYS A 211 -17.65 29.15 2.72
N TYR A 212 -16.62 28.94 1.92
CA TYR A 212 -15.37 29.69 1.90
C TYR A 212 -15.08 30.20 0.48
N PRO A 213 -15.73 31.29 0.03
CA PRO A 213 -15.58 31.76 -1.37
C PRO A 213 -14.16 32.13 -1.78
N ASP A 214 -13.29 32.45 -0.79
CA ASP A 214 -11.89 32.85 -1.00
C ASP A 214 -10.91 31.68 -0.80
N ILE A 215 -11.39 30.41 -0.80
CA ILE A 215 -10.53 29.25 -0.63
C ILE A 215 -9.59 29.10 -1.82
N LYS A 216 -8.30 28.99 -1.55
CA LYS A 216 -7.24 28.92 -2.57
C LYS A 216 -6.65 27.52 -2.74
N GLY A 217 -6.81 26.62 -1.76
CA GLY A 217 -6.15 25.31 -1.81
C GLY A 217 -6.99 24.14 -1.32
N PHE A 218 -6.85 23.01 -1.99
CA PHE A 218 -7.46 21.73 -1.62
C PHE A 218 -6.40 20.63 -1.64
N GLN A 219 -6.32 19.86 -0.56
CA GLN A 219 -5.51 18.64 -0.47
C GLN A 219 -6.43 17.42 -0.58
N GLY A 220 -6.13 16.50 -1.48
CA GLY A 220 -6.79 15.19 -1.57
C GLY A 220 -5.96 14.10 -0.90
N GLY A 221 -6.56 13.33 0.01
CA GLY A 221 -5.91 12.23 0.73
C GLY A 221 -6.19 10.85 0.16
N SER A 222 -7.29 10.67 -0.60
CA SER A 222 -7.56 9.42 -1.33
C SER A 222 -7.37 9.62 -2.84
N ALA A 223 -7.10 8.51 -3.56
CA ALA A 223 -6.80 8.56 -4.99
C ALA A 223 -7.90 9.17 -5.87
N VAL A 224 -9.15 9.20 -5.37
CA VAL A 224 -10.31 9.76 -6.07
C VAL A 224 -10.68 11.18 -5.62
N ASP A 225 -10.08 11.69 -4.55
CA ASP A 225 -10.41 13.03 -4.03
C ASP A 225 -10.10 14.12 -5.03
N VAL A 226 -8.89 14.10 -5.60
CA VAL A 226 -8.46 15.12 -6.58
C VAL A 226 -9.33 15.13 -7.83
N ILE A 227 -9.94 13.99 -8.19
CA ILE A 227 -10.89 13.87 -9.30
C ILE A 227 -12.20 14.60 -8.97
N GLY A 228 -12.78 14.31 -7.79
CA GLY A 228 -14.01 14.97 -7.34
C GLY A 228 -13.83 16.46 -7.13
N ILE A 229 -12.71 16.86 -6.49
CA ILE A 229 -12.35 18.26 -6.27
C ILE A 229 -12.12 18.96 -7.62
N GLY A 230 -11.32 18.38 -8.51
CA GLY A 230 -11.01 18.93 -9.84
C GLY A 230 -12.29 19.18 -10.66
N ARG A 231 -13.24 18.23 -10.62
CA ARG A 231 -14.55 18.41 -11.24
C ARG A 231 -15.30 19.62 -10.65
N ALA A 232 -15.32 19.78 -9.32
CA ALA A 232 -15.98 20.92 -8.67
C ALA A 232 -15.32 22.26 -9.06
N ILE A 233 -13.98 22.30 -9.17
CA ILE A 233 -13.22 23.46 -9.61
C ILE A 233 -13.55 23.84 -11.06
N GLU A 234 -13.62 22.87 -12.00
CA GLU A 234 -14.01 23.12 -13.39
C GLU A 234 -15.42 23.69 -13.48
N GLU A 235 -16.40 23.06 -12.81
CA GLU A 235 -17.79 23.51 -12.82
C GLU A 235 -17.98 24.91 -12.22
N ALA A 236 -17.15 25.27 -11.24
CA ALA A 236 -17.16 26.61 -10.63
C ALA A 236 -16.44 27.69 -11.45
N GLY A 237 -15.77 27.34 -12.56
CA GLY A 237 -14.96 28.26 -13.36
C GLY A 237 -13.71 28.79 -12.64
N LEU A 238 -13.17 27.96 -11.72
CA LEU A 238 -12.00 28.27 -10.87
C LEU A 238 -10.71 27.61 -11.32
N THR A 239 -10.72 26.96 -12.47
CA THR A 239 -9.53 26.32 -13.07
C THR A 239 -8.37 27.33 -13.17
N GLY A 240 -7.20 26.94 -12.66
CA GLY A 240 -6.00 27.77 -12.59
C GLY A 240 -6.04 28.89 -11.53
N LYS A 241 -7.13 29.02 -10.77
CA LYS A 241 -7.28 29.99 -9.68
C LYS A 241 -7.24 29.36 -8.29
N VAL A 242 -7.56 28.06 -8.20
CA VAL A 242 -7.57 27.27 -6.98
C VAL A 242 -6.58 26.12 -7.16
N CYS A 243 -5.73 25.92 -6.17
CA CYS A 243 -4.70 24.89 -6.16
C CYS A 243 -5.27 23.58 -5.63
N VAL A 244 -5.15 22.50 -6.40
CA VAL A 244 -5.58 21.17 -6.00
C VAL A 244 -4.37 20.23 -6.10
N TYR A 245 -3.98 19.64 -4.98
CA TYR A 245 -2.86 18.70 -4.92
C TYR A 245 -3.20 17.53 -4.00
N GLY A 246 -2.69 16.35 -4.26
CA GLY A 246 -2.91 15.20 -3.40
C GLY A 246 -2.51 13.90 -4.07
N ILE A 247 -3.04 12.78 -3.57
CA ILE A 247 -2.82 11.49 -4.18
C ILE A 247 -3.79 11.28 -5.36
N GLY A 248 -3.35 10.55 -6.40
CA GLY A 248 -4.19 10.24 -7.56
C GLY A 248 -3.51 9.25 -8.50
N MET A 249 -4.32 8.54 -9.31
CA MET A 249 -3.81 7.72 -10.40
C MET A 249 -3.60 8.59 -11.64
N PRO A 250 -2.45 8.43 -12.34
CA PRO A 250 -2.13 9.28 -13.50
C PRO A 250 -3.22 9.24 -14.58
N THR A 251 -3.68 8.05 -14.95
CA THR A 251 -4.71 7.89 -16.00
C THR A 251 -6.05 8.50 -15.62
N ASP A 252 -6.49 8.34 -14.38
CA ASP A 252 -7.77 8.85 -13.90
C ASP A 252 -7.74 10.39 -13.73
N THR A 253 -6.56 10.94 -13.37
CA THR A 253 -6.37 12.36 -13.07
C THR A 253 -5.92 13.17 -14.29
N SER A 254 -5.40 12.51 -15.35
CA SER A 254 -4.78 13.14 -16.53
C SER A 254 -5.59 14.30 -17.12
N ARG A 255 -6.90 14.13 -17.26
CA ARG A 255 -7.79 15.18 -17.79
C ARG A 255 -7.72 16.45 -16.93
N TYR A 256 -7.78 16.31 -15.61
CA TYR A 256 -7.81 17.44 -14.67
C TYR A 256 -6.43 18.09 -14.51
N LEU A 257 -5.35 17.31 -14.62
CA LEU A 257 -3.99 17.84 -14.68
C LEU A 257 -3.80 18.69 -15.94
N LYS A 258 -4.22 18.17 -17.10
CA LYS A 258 -4.09 18.87 -18.40
C LYS A 258 -4.96 20.12 -18.50
N SER A 259 -6.16 20.10 -17.90
CA SER A 259 -7.02 21.30 -17.84
C SER A 259 -6.52 22.33 -16.83
N GLY A 260 -5.68 21.94 -15.87
CA GLY A 260 -5.23 22.79 -14.76
C GLY A 260 -6.24 22.87 -13.59
N ALA A 261 -7.29 22.05 -13.59
CA ALA A 261 -8.20 21.93 -12.45
C ALA A 261 -7.56 21.19 -11.26
N VAL A 262 -6.56 20.35 -11.53
CA VAL A 262 -5.66 19.75 -10.55
C VAL A 262 -4.25 20.21 -10.86
N THR A 263 -3.54 20.73 -9.87
CA THR A 263 -2.20 21.28 -9.99
C THR A 263 -1.15 20.17 -10.14
N GLY A 264 -1.31 19.10 -9.39
CA GLY A 264 -0.41 17.95 -9.40
C GLY A 264 -0.90 16.85 -8.46
N ILE A 265 -0.26 15.71 -8.58
CA ILE A 265 -0.45 14.56 -7.70
C ILE A 265 0.92 13.99 -7.31
N SER A 266 1.00 13.41 -6.12
CA SER A 266 2.10 12.52 -5.74
C SER A 266 1.53 11.17 -5.38
N LEU A 267 2.24 10.10 -5.74
CA LEU A 267 1.84 8.73 -5.47
C LEU A 267 3.06 7.82 -5.47
N TRP A 268 2.86 6.54 -5.17
CA TRP A 268 3.77 5.45 -5.52
C TRP A 268 3.06 4.54 -6.52
N ASP A 269 3.78 3.72 -7.28
CA ASP A 269 3.12 2.74 -8.14
C ASP A 269 2.52 1.61 -7.30
N PRO A 270 1.17 1.44 -7.29
CA PRO A 270 0.54 0.35 -6.54
C PRO A 270 0.97 -1.04 -7.00
N LYS A 271 1.36 -1.20 -8.27
CA LYS A 271 1.94 -2.44 -8.80
C LYS A 271 3.19 -2.84 -8.01
N ASP A 272 4.10 -1.89 -7.86
CA ASP A 272 5.35 -2.15 -7.15
C ASP A 272 5.09 -2.47 -5.66
N ALA A 273 4.16 -1.76 -5.03
CA ALA A 273 3.77 -2.07 -3.65
C ALA A 273 3.17 -3.47 -3.51
N GLY A 274 2.27 -3.88 -4.41
CA GLY A 274 1.70 -5.23 -4.43
C GLY A 274 2.76 -6.31 -4.60
N PHE A 275 3.70 -6.11 -5.53
CA PHE A 275 4.85 -7.01 -5.74
C PHE A 275 5.71 -7.11 -4.47
N ILE A 276 6.08 -5.97 -3.88
CA ILE A 276 6.97 -5.91 -2.69
C ILE A 276 6.31 -6.51 -1.45
N MET A 277 5.02 -6.29 -1.21
CA MET A 277 4.31 -6.92 -0.09
C MET A 277 4.39 -8.45 -0.16
N ASN A 278 4.16 -9.02 -1.35
CA ASN A 278 4.24 -10.47 -1.56
C ASN A 278 5.68 -10.98 -1.45
N LYS A 279 6.67 -10.23 -1.95
CA LYS A 279 8.08 -10.54 -1.76
C LYS A 279 8.48 -10.57 -0.29
N ILE A 280 8.08 -9.57 0.50
CA ILE A 280 8.35 -9.53 1.93
C ILE A 280 7.68 -10.72 2.64
N ALA A 281 6.43 -11.04 2.30
CA ALA A 281 5.72 -12.19 2.86
C ALA A 281 6.49 -13.50 2.60
N HIS A 282 6.95 -13.70 1.38
CA HIS A 282 7.73 -14.86 0.99
C HIS A 282 9.09 -14.93 1.71
N LEU A 283 9.82 -13.82 1.84
CA LEU A 283 11.07 -13.75 2.61
C LEU A 283 10.83 -14.16 4.08
N VAL A 284 9.77 -13.64 4.71
CA VAL A 284 9.42 -13.97 6.10
C VAL A 284 9.01 -15.44 6.25
N LEU A 285 8.22 -15.99 5.32
CA LEU A 285 7.86 -17.41 5.29
C LEU A 285 9.08 -18.34 5.23
N ASN A 286 10.12 -17.93 4.49
CA ASN A 286 11.36 -18.70 4.38
C ASN A 286 12.36 -18.43 5.52
N GLY A 287 11.98 -17.62 6.52
CA GLY A 287 12.83 -17.30 7.67
C GLY A 287 14.01 -16.40 7.33
N GLU A 288 13.94 -15.66 6.23
CA GLU A 288 14.99 -14.72 5.86
C GLU A 288 15.01 -13.50 6.78
N GLU A 289 16.20 -13.07 7.17
CA GLU A 289 16.39 -11.92 8.03
C GLU A 289 16.24 -10.61 7.26
N LEU A 290 15.32 -9.75 7.69
CA LEU A 290 15.17 -8.41 7.15
C LEU A 290 16.24 -7.47 7.73
N LYS A 291 16.88 -6.68 6.89
CA LYS A 291 18.02 -5.83 7.26
C LYS A 291 17.79 -4.38 6.84
N ASP A 292 18.35 -3.47 7.64
CA ASP A 292 18.42 -2.07 7.25
C ASP A 292 19.26 -1.90 5.97
N GLY A 293 18.80 -1.08 5.05
CA GLY A 293 19.41 -0.89 3.74
C GLY A 293 19.18 -2.02 2.73
N MET A 294 18.30 -3.00 3.02
CA MET A 294 18.06 -4.12 2.09
C MET A 294 17.50 -3.65 0.75
N ASP A 295 17.94 -4.32 -0.31
CA ASP A 295 17.46 -4.11 -1.68
C ASP A 295 16.38 -5.15 -2.03
N LEU A 296 15.17 -4.69 -2.31
CA LEU A 296 14.06 -5.54 -2.75
C LEU A 296 13.94 -5.62 -4.29
N GLY A 297 14.87 -5.01 -5.04
CA GLY A 297 14.97 -5.14 -6.49
C GLY A 297 13.96 -4.32 -7.31
N VAL A 298 13.21 -3.42 -6.68
CA VAL A 298 12.25 -2.54 -7.35
C VAL A 298 12.62 -1.09 -7.06
N PRO A 299 12.61 -0.18 -8.04
CA PRO A 299 12.90 1.24 -7.83
C PRO A 299 12.08 1.84 -6.69
N GLY A 300 12.72 2.59 -5.79
CA GLY A 300 12.10 3.10 -4.57
C GLY A 300 12.09 2.14 -3.39
N TYR A 301 12.44 0.85 -3.62
CA TYR A 301 12.52 -0.20 -2.58
C TYR A 301 13.92 -0.86 -2.56
N THR A 302 14.95 -0.20 -3.10
CA THR A 302 16.32 -0.72 -3.19
C THR A 302 17.18 -0.38 -1.97
N ASN A 303 16.68 0.43 -1.06
CA ASN A 303 17.38 0.83 0.18
C ASN A 303 16.35 1.03 1.30
N MET A 304 15.76 -0.09 1.76
CA MET A 304 14.69 -0.07 2.75
C MET A 304 15.22 0.29 4.13
N GLN A 305 14.62 1.29 4.76
CA GLN A 305 14.93 1.61 6.14
C GLN A 305 14.18 0.67 7.08
N LEU A 306 14.92 -0.04 7.94
CA LEU A 306 14.34 -0.91 8.96
C LEU A 306 14.13 -0.11 10.24
N LYS A 307 12.88 0.04 10.66
CA LYS A 307 12.50 0.72 11.91
C LYS A 307 11.74 -0.24 12.83
N LYS A 308 11.77 0.05 14.14
CA LYS A 308 10.99 -0.72 15.12
C LYS A 308 9.50 -0.39 14.96
N GLY A 309 8.65 -1.42 14.85
CA GLY A 309 7.19 -1.28 14.87
C GLY A 309 6.64 -1.08 16.29
N PRO A 310 5.35 -0.75 16.42
CA PRO A 310 4.68 -0.54 17.71
C PRO A 310 4.47 -1.85 18.51
N GLY A 311 4.51 -3.00 17.82
CA GLY A 311 4.40 -4.34 18.40
C GLY A 311 5.72 -5.09 18.41
N LYS A 312 5.68 -6.37 18.04
CA LYS A 312 6.87 -7.23 17.87
C LYS A 312 7.44 -7.15 16.45
N GLY A 313 6.65 -6.68 15.50
CA GLY A 313 7.06 -6.55 14.11
C GLY A 313 7.93 -5.33 13.85
N VAL A 314 8.31 -5.17 12.59
CA VAL A 314 9.16 -4.09 12.10
C VAL A 314 8.43 -3.25 11.05
N LEU A 315 8.92 -2.05 10.84
CA LEU A 315 8.55 -1.21 9.70
C LEU A 315 9.67 -1.25 8.68
N LEU A 316 9.32 -1.51 7.42
CA LEU A 316 10.21 -1.34 6.27
C LEU A 316 9.74 -0.13 5.47
N VAL A 317 10.56 0.90 5.41
CA VAL A 317 10.21 2.18 4.78
C VAL A 317 11.06 2.41 3.54
N GLY A 318 10.41 2.56 2.40
CA GLY A 318 11.02 2.85 1.10
C GLY A 318 11.18 4.33 0.80
N GLN A 319 11.40 4.63 -0.48
CA GLN A 319 11.57 5.99 -1.04
C GLN A 319 10.93 6.04 -2.43
N ALA A 320 9.68 5.57 -2.55
CA ALA A 320 9.05 5.22 -3.83
C ALA A 320 8.08 6.28 -4.39
N TRP A 321 7.99 7.49 -3.81
CA TRP A 321 7.03 8.45 -4.34
C TRP A 321 7.45 9.08 -5.67
N LEU A 322 6.44 9.41 -6.47
CA LEU A 322 6.52 10.06 -7.76
C LEU A 322 5.71 11.35 -7.74
N ASP A 323 6.21 12.42 -8.35
CA ASP A 323 5.48 13.67 -8.55
C ASP A 323 5.03 13.79 -10.00
N ILE A 324 3.74 13.95 -10.20
CA ILE A 324 3.13 14.00 -11.53
C ILE A 324 2.28 15.27 -11.67
N ASN A 325 2.47 15.95 -12.78
CA ASN A 325 1.72 17.12 -13.17
C ASN A 325 1.40 17.09 -14.66
N LYS A 326 0.86 18.17 -15.22
CA LYS A 326 0.49 18.26 -16.64
C LYS A 326 1.65 18.01 -17.61
N ASP A 327 2.91 18.25 -17.19
CA ASP A 327 4.07 18.21 -18.07
C ASP A 327 4.64 16.79 -18.22
N ASN A 328 4.36 15.90 -17.26
CA ASN A 328 4.88 14.53 -17.26
C ASN A 328 3.83 13.42 -17.16
N VAL A 329 2.53 13.74 -17.01
CA VAL A 329 1.46 12.73 -16.83
C VAL A 329 1.39 11.71 -17.97
N ASP A 330 1.73 12.11 -19.20
CA ASP A 330 1.71 11.23 -20.37
C ASP A 330 2.80 10.14 -20.34
N GLN A 331 3.77 10.25 -19.44
CA GLN A 331 4.81 9.24 -19.22
C GLN A 331 4.31 8.06 -18.38
N TYR A 332 3.17 8.21 -17.68
CA TYR A 332 2.61 7.23 -16.77
C TYR A 332 1.25 6.72 -17.28
N GLN A 333 1.24 5.49 -17.77
CA GLN A 333 0.07 4.88 -18.43
C GLN A 333 -0.66 3.88 -17.51
N PHE A 334 -0.75 4.19 -16.23
CA PHE A 334 -1.41 3.35 -15.22
C PHE A 334 -2.31 4.15 -14.26
#